data_81a2f2cf51d4363d0eb8ba6a64bce77b
#
_entry.id   81a2f2cf51d4363d0eb8ba6a64bce77b
#
_cell.length_a   1.000
_cell.length_b   1.000
_cell.length_c   1.000
_cell.angle_alpha   90.00
_cell.angle_beta   90.00
_cell.angle_gamma   90.00
#
_symmetry.space_group_name_H-M   'P 1'
#
loop_
_entity.id
_entity.type
_entity.pdbx_description
1 polymer ?
#
loop_
_entity_poly.entity_id
_entity_poly.type
_entity_poly.pdbx_seq_one_letter_code
_entity_poly.pdbx_strand_id
1 'polypeptide(L)'
;LKQQGVAFESLDELYERAEDFDELNRAALEVLSQAAKDQDVAYGVMDLRDGTVQVLIEAELPIRIVPGVPAEGALMAMAGETYQTLAASDAMNFEPDPDLPCLVRELDNRIQTSEVKLRLMEHYPEEQPCLVSDPDGKIHSIKLMELDRLERYNHLSCALITAQPALDRLERYGYRHLNRMMRRLLDADGCPWDRAQTHETLKPYLVEEAYEVLDAIDRDDMDALYDE
;
A
#
# COMPACT_ATOMS: atom_id res chain seq x y z
N LEU A 1 -14.00 -10.96 -20.10
CA LEU A 1 -15.23 -11.59 -20.61
C LEU A 1 -15.31 -11.46 -22.14
N LYS A 2 -15.21 -10.25 -22.72
CA LYS A 2 -15.24 -10.05 -24.18
C LYS A 2 -14.22 -10.93 -24.93
N GLN A 3 -13.00 -11.00 -24.46
CA GLN A 3 -11.92 -11.80 -25.10
C GLN A 3 -12.18 -13.31 -25.03
N GLN A 4 -13.01 -13.76 -24.09
CA GLN A 4 -13.35 -15.18 -23.92
C GLN A 4 -14.71 -15.54 -24.53
N GLY A 5 -15.37 -14.61 -25.22
CA GLY A 5 -16.66 -14.84 -25.89
C GLY A 5 -17.83 -15.02 -24.91
N VAL A 6 -17.67 -14.60 -23.66
CA VAL A 6 -18.76 -14.66 -22.66
C VAL A 6 -19.68 -13.46 -22.89
N ALA A 7 -20.96 -13.72 -23.12
CA ALA A 7 -21.98 -12.67 -23.19
C ALA A 7 -22.17 -12.05 -21.79
N PHE A 8 -22.21 -10.75 -21.72
CA PHE A 8 -22.48 -10.01 -20.48
C PHE A 8 -23.14 -8.67 -20.81
N GLU A 9 -23.82 -8.11 -19.83
CA GLU A 9 -24.32 -6.75 -19.84
C GLU A 9 -23.42 -5.85 -18.99
N SER A 10 -23.14 -4.64 -19.45
CA SER A 10 -22.37 -3.66 -18.71
C SER A 10 -23.30 -2.74 -17.93
N LEU A 11 -22.91 -2.38 -16.71
CA LEU A 11 -23.59 -1.36 -15.92
C LEU A 11 -23.04 0.05 -16.18
N ASP A 12 -22.13 0.23 -17.16
CA ASP A 12 -21.46 1.51 -17.45
C ASP A 12 -22.46 2.67 -17.64
N GLU A 13 -23.62 2.41 -18.24
CA GLU A 13 -24.66 3.43 -18.41
C GLU A 13 -25.20 3.98 -17.08
N LEU A 14 -25.20 3.18 -16.02
CA LEU A 14 -25.61 3.65 -14.68
C LEU A 14 -24.59 4.62 -14.12
N TYR A 15 -23.28 4.35 -14.33
CA TYR A 15 -22.20 5.24 -13.93
C TYR A 15 -22.27 6.60 -14.63
N GLU A 16 -22.69 6.62 -15.90
CA GLU A 16 -22.82 7.87 -16.67
C GLU A 16 -24.02 8.72 -16.26
N ARG A 17 -25.06 8.11 -15.68
CA ARG A 17 -26.32 8.78 -15.33
C ARG A 17 -26.44 9.19 -13.88
N ALA A 18 -25.78 8.47 -12.96
CA ALA A 18 -25.87 8.70 -11.53
C ALA A 18 -25.15 10.01 -11.15
N GLU A 19 -25.78 10.82 -10.31
CA GLU A 19 -25.21 12.06 -9.80
C GLU A 19 -24.22 11.79 -8.65
N ASP A 20 -24.41 10.68 -7.92
CA ASP A 20 -23.55 10.25 -6.83
C ASP A 20 -23.48 8.70 -6.71
N PHE A 21 -22.61 8.22 -5.83
CA PHE A 21 -22.43 6.78 -5.58
C PHE A 21 -23.65 6.12 -4.92
N ASP A 22 -24.44 6.85 -4.12
CA ASP A 22 -25.62 6.31 -3.46
C ASP A 22 -26.74 6.07 -4.48
N GLU A 23 -26.89 6.97 -5.45
CA GLU A 23 -27.81 6.79 -6.57
C GLU A 23 -27.37 5.63 -7.48
N LEU A 24 -26.07 5.57 -7.81
CA LEU A 24 -25.50 4.49 -8.61
C LEU A 24 -25.77 3.13 -7.97
N ASN A 25 -25.45 2.99 -6.68
CA ASN A 25 -25.59 1.70 -5.96
C ASN A 25 -27.05 1.28 -5.85
N ARG A 26 -27.98 2.23 -5.67
CA ARG A 26 -29.43 1.94 -5.67
C ARG A 26 -29.93 1.50 -7.04
N ALA A 27 -29.50 2.17 -8.10
CA ALA A 27 -29.85 1.82 -9.47
C ALA A 27 -29.30 0.44 -9.86
N ALA A 28 -28.06 0.13 -9.47
CA ALA A 28 -27.46 -1.18 -9.69
C ALA A 28 -28.19 -2.28 -8.92
N LEU A 29 -28.55 -2.04 -7.66
CA LEU A 29 -29.38 -2.96 -6.85
C LEU A 29 -30.72 -3.25 -7.54
N GLU A 30 -31.40 -2.23 -8.07
CA GLU A 30 -32.68 -2.39 -8.75
C GLU A 30 -32.55 -3.26 -10.01
N VAL A 31 -31.56 -2.96 -10.87
CA VAL A 31 -31.28 -3.71 -12.10
C VAL A 31 -30.96 -5.17 -11.80
N LEU A 32 -30.03 -5.42 -10.85
CA LEU A 32 -29.61 -6.78 -10.48
C LEU A 32 -30.75 -7.56 -9.83
N SER A 33 -31.53 -6.94 -8.94
CA SER A 33 -32.69 -7.57 -8.29
C SER A 33 -33.80 -7.88 -9.30
N GLN A 34 -34.01 -7.04 -10.28
CA GLN A 34 -35.02 -7.31 -11.33
C GLN A 34 -34.57 -8.48 -12.21
N ALA A 35 -33.32 -8.50 -12.65
CA ALA A 35 -32.77 -9.59 -13.45
C ALA A 35 -32.79 -10.93 -12.71
N ALA A 36 -32.55 -10.91 -11.40
CA ALA A 36 -32.53 -12.11 -10.56
C ALA A 36 -33.91 -12.74 -10.28
N LYS A 37 -35.02 -12.09 -10.67
CA LYS A 37 -36.37 -12.67 -10.49
C LYS A 37 -36.63 -13.85 -11.41
N ASP A 38 -36.05 -13.84 -12.59
CA ASP A 38 -36.35 -14.81 -13.63
C ASP A 38 -35.18 -15.76 -13.93
N GLN A 39 -33.98 -15.48 -13.42
CA GLN A 39 -32.78 -16.28 -13.67
C GLN A 39 -31.70 -16.05 -12.63
N ASP A 40 -30.73 -16.95 -12.56
CA ASP A 40 -29.51 -16.72 -11.80
C ASP A 40 -28.66 -15.63 -12.47
N VAL A 41 -28.23 -14.64 -11.69
CA VAL A 41 -27.37 -13.52 -12.15
C VAL A 41 -26.02 -13.61 -11.49
N ALA A 42 -24.96 -13.48 -12.29
CA ALA A 42 -23.60 -13.35 -11.81
C ALA A 42 -23.13 -11.90 -11.94
N TYR A 43 -22.89 -11.24 -10.84
CA TYR A 43 -22.30 -9.89 -10.81
C TYR A 43 -20.79 -9.99 -10.53
N GLY A 44 -20.00 -9.54 -11.49
CA GLY A 44 -18.52 -9.57 -11.39
C GLY A 44 -17.99 -8.29 -10.79
N VAL A 45 -17.26 -8.42 -9.68
CA VAL A 45 -16.60 -7.29 -8.98
C VAL A 45 -15.13 -7.60 -8.71
N MET A 46 -14.35 -6.57 -8.49
CA MET A 46 -12.94 -6.70 -8.14
C MET A 46 -12.74 -7.04 -6.67
N ASP A 47 -13.57 -6.48 -5.80
CA ASP A 47 -13.43 -6.56 -4.33
C ASP A 47 -14.83 -6.54 -3.69
N LEU A 48 -14.97 -7.20 -2.54
CA LEU A 48 -16.21 -7.17 -1.75
C LEU A 48 -16.51 -5.81 -1.12
N ARG A 49 -15.54 -4.86 -1.14
CA ARG A 49 -15.75 -3.47 -0.71
C ARG A 49 -16.44 -2.61 -1.75
N ASP A 50 -16.71 -3.15 -2.94
CA ASP A 50 -17.54 -2.50 -3.94
C ASP A 50 -18.88 -2.05 -3.34
N GLY A 51 -19.27 -0.78 -3.57
CA GLY A 51 -20.45 -0.19 -2.96
C GLY A 51 -21.74 -0.92 -3.33
N THR A 52 -21.87 -1.38 -4.57
CA THR A 52 -23.03 -2.18 -5.02
C THR A 52 -23.11 -3.52 -4.29
N VAL A 53 -21.94 -4.17 -4.03
CA VAL A 53 -21.91 -5.42 -3.25
C VAL A 53 -22.37 -5.19 -1.82
N GLN A 54 -21.97 -4.08 -1.19
CA GLN A 54 -22.40 -3.74 0.17
C GLN A 54 -23.93 -3.56 0.23
N VAL A 55 -24.50 -2.84 -0.71
CA VAL A 55 -25.96 -2.63 -0.78
C VAL A 55 -26.72 -3.93 -1.07
N LEU A 56 -26.15 -4.83 -1.90
CA LEU A 56 -26.74 -6.17 -2.13
C LEU A 56 -26.74 -7.03 -0.84
N ILE A 57 -25.68 -6.96 -0.03
CA ILE A 57 -25.59 -7.65 1.26
C ILE A 57 -26.60 -7.06 2.25
N GLU A 58 -26.68 -5.73 2.36
CA GLU A 58 -27.61 -5.02 3.25
C GLU A 58 -29.07 -5.29 2.89
N ALA A 59 -29.38 -5.49 1.62
CA ALA A 59 -30.72 -5.83 1.14
C ALA A 59 -31.17 -7.27 1.46
N GLU A 60 -30.31 -8.05 2.16
CA GLU A 60 -30.59 -9.46 2.55
C GLU A 60 -31.02 -10.37 1.38
N LEU A 61 -30.54 -10.09 0.18
CA LEU A 61 -30.80 -10.93 -0.99
C LEU A 61 -30.08 -12.29 -0.86
N PRO A 62 -30.62 -13.36 -1.47
CA PRO A 62 -30.01 -14.69 -1.43
C PRO A 62 -28.77 -14.73 -2.36
N ILE A 63 -27.67 -14.10 -1.95
CA ILE A 63 -26.43 -14.03 -2.69
C ILE A 63 -25.47 -15.16 -2.31
N ARG A 64 -24.67 -15.61 -3.27
CA ARG A 64 -23.55 -16.51 -3.07
C ARG A 64 -22.28 -15.87 -3.59
N ILE A 65 -21.30 -15.67 -2.69
CA ILE A 65 -19.98 -15.16 -3.07
C ILE A 65 -19.16 -16.30 -3.66
N VAL A 66 -18.66 -16.12 -4.88
CA VAL A 66 -17.76 -17.05 -5.57
C VAL A 66 -16.40 -16.37 -5.67
N PRO A 67 -15.37 -16.85 -4.95
CA PRO A 67 -14.05 -16.24 -5.03
C PRO A 67 -13.46 -16.42 -6.42
N GLY A 68 -12.89 -15.34 -6.95
CA GLY A 68 -12.12 -15.31 -8.20
C GLY A 68 -10.62 -15.20 -7.94
N VAL A 69 -9.84 -15.23 -9.00
CA VAL A 69 -8.42 -14.87 -8.95
C VAL A 69 -8.32 -13.37 -9.13
N PRO A 70 -7.75 -12.62 -8.16
CA PRO A 70 -7.60 -11.18 -8.26
C PRO A 70 -6.62 -10.80 -9.39
N ALA A 71 -6.74 -9.59 -9.92
CA ALA A 71 -5.87 -9.08 -10.98
C ALA A 71 -4.39 -9.11 -10.57
N GLU A 72 -4.12 -8.83 -9.31
CA GLU A 72 -2.79 -8.86 -8.69
C GLU A 72 -2.27 -10.27 -8.35
N GLY A 73 -3.03 -11.33 -8.63
CA GLY A 73 -2.72 -12.70 -8.17
C GLY A 73 -1.33 -13.18 -8.55
N ALA A 74 -0.83 -12.82 -9.74
CA ALA A 74 0.51 -13.15 -10.16
C ALA A 74 1.58 -12.42 -9.32
N LEU A 75 1.38 -11.14 -9.00
CA LEU A 75 2.28 -10.35 -8.16
C LEU A 75 2.23 -10.82 -6.70
N MET A 76 1.04 -11.20 -6.19
CA MET A 76 0.89 -11.80 -4.85
C MET A 76 1.73 -13.07 -4.71
N ALA A 77 1.71 -13.94 -5.72
CA ALA A 77 2.53 -15.15 -5.71
C ALA A 77 4.03 -14.86 -5.69
N MET A 78 4.46 -13.73 -6.27
CA MET A 78 5.85 -13.27 -6.28
C MET A 78 6.24 -12.55 -4.98
N ALA A 79 5.29 -11.95 -4.27
CA ALA A 79 5.52 -11.26 -3.00
C ALA A 79 5.91 -12.21 -1.86
N GLY A 80 5.53 -13.48 -1.96
CA GLY A 80 5.76 -14.49 -0.92
C GLY A 80 4.65 -14.52 0.14
N GLU A 81 4.98 -15.11 1.30
CA GLU A 81 3.98 -15.32 2.37
C GLU A 81 3.62 -14.05 3.15
N THR A 82 4.55 -13.09 3.21
CA THR A 82 4.38 -11.87 4.00
C THR A 82 4.65 -10.64 3.15
N TYR A 83 3.66 -9.81 2.99
CA TYR A 83 3.74 -8.53 2.28
C TYR A 83 2.70 -7.56 2.84
N GLN A 84 2.89 -6.28 2.57
CA GLN A 84 1.91 -5.23 2.85
C GLN A 84 1.16 -4.86 1.58
N THR A 85 -0.05 -4.32 1.73
CA THR A 85 -0.88 -3.90 0.60
C THR A 85 -1.23 -2.42 0.71
N LEU A 86 -1.27 -1.75 -0.43
CA LEU A 86 -1.65 -0.36 -0.58
C LEU A 86 -2.65 -0.23 -1.72
N ALA A 87 -3.81 0.35 -1.47
CA ALA A 87 -4.65 0.89 -2.55
C ALA A 87 -4.07 2.23 -3.00
N ALA A 88 -3.98 2.48 -4.31
CA ALA A 88 -3.38 3.70 -4.82
C ALA A 88 -4.08 4.98 -4.32
N SER A 89 -5.39 4.92 -4.06
CA SER A 89 -6.18 6.00 -3.44
C SER A 89 -5.72 6.40 -2.03
N ASP A 90 -5.10 5.47 -1.29
CA ASP A 90 -4.70 5.66 0.10
C ASP A 90 -3.21 6.03 0.26
N ALA A 91 -2.50 6.22 -0.85
CA ALA A 91 -1.04 6.39 -0.86
C ALA A 91 -0.55 7.52 0.05
N MET A 92 -1.27 8.64 0.13
CA MET A 92 -0.87 9.79 0.93
C MET A 92 -0.88 9.53 2.44
N ASN A 93 -1.71 8.59 2.90
CA ASN A 93 -1.85 8.23 4.32
C ASN A 93 -1.09 6.95 4.68
N PHE A 94 -0.39 6.34 3.71
CA PHE A 94 0.28 5.07 3.90
C PHE A 94 1.74 5.26 4.33
N GLU A 95 2.11 4.57 5.39
CA GLU A 95 3.49 4.46 5.89
C GLU A 95 4.01 3.06 5.57
N PRO A 96 4.78 2.88 4.48
CA PRO A 96 5.30 1.56 4.11
C PRO A 96 6.32 1.06 5.12
N ASP A 97 6.36 -0.25 5.31
CA ASP A 97 7.43 -0.95 5.99
C ASP A 97 8.44 -1.45 4.94
N PRO A 98 9.62 -0.82 4.79
CA PRO A 98 10.57 -1.24 3.77
C PRO A 98 11.11 -2.67 3.95
N ASP A 99 10.96 -3.27 5.12
CA ASP A 99 11.35 -4.65 5.36
C ASP A 99 10.43 -5.68 4.69
N LEU A 100 9.25 -5.25 4.24
CA LEU A 100 8.26 -6.09 3.57
C LEU A 100 8.06 -5.66 2.12
N PRO A 101 7.83 -6.61 1.20
CA PRO A 101 7.33 -6.26 -0.13
C PRO A 101 6.03 -5.48 -0.02
N CYS A 102 5.85 -4.46 -0.88
CA CYS A 102 4.64 -3.64 -0.92
C CYS A 102 3.88 -3.90 -2.23
N LEU A 103 2.69 -4.46 -2.13
CA LEU A 103 1.78 -4.67 -3.24
C LEU A 103 0.83 -3.48 -3.36
N VAL A 104 1.00 -2.69 -4.40
CA VAL A 104 0.13 -1.56 -4.75
C VAL A 104 -0.91 -2.02 -5.74
N ARG A 105 -2.18 -1.69 -5.47
CA ARG A 105 -3.33 -2.06 -6.30
C ARG A 105 -4.01 -0.81 -6.86
N GLU A 106 -4.77 -1.00 -7.94
CA GLU A 106 -5.64 0.02 -8.50
C GLU A 106 -4.87 1.26 -8.98
N LEU A 107 -3.81 1.04 -9.78
CA LEU A 107 -3.07 2.12 -10.43
C LEU A 107 -3.87 2.62 -11.65
N ASP A 108 -5.00 3.30 -11.39
CA ASP A 108 -6.03 3.61 -12.38
C ASP A 108 -5.56 4.46 -13.54
N ASN A 109 -4.65 5.38 -13.27
CA ASN A 109 -4.14 6.31 -14.28
C ASN A 109 -2.73 6.77 -13.94
N ARG A 110 -2.09 7.42 -14.92
CA ARG A 110 -0.70 7.87 -14.80
C ARG A 110 -0.48 8.92 -13.71
N ILE A 111 -1.45 9.82 -13.48
CA ILE A 111 -1.31 10.89 -12.48
C ILE A 111 -1.28 10.28 -11.09
N GLN A 112 -2.28 9.45 -10.76
CA GLN A 112 -2.33 8.73 -9.50
C GLN A 112 -1.11 7.83 -9.29
N THR A 113 -0.66 7.13 -10.34
CA THR A 113 0.56 6.31 -10.29
C THR A 113 1.80 7.14 -9.99
N SER A 114 1.87 8.37 -10.53
CA SER A 114 2.97 9.31 -10.23
C SER A 114 2.95 9.77 -8.77
N GLU A 115 1.77 10.05 -8.20
CA GLU A 115 1.60 10.39 -6.78
C GLU A 115 2.04 9.23 -5.88
N VAL A 116 1.60 8.01 -6.18
CA VAL A 116 2.03 6.78 -5.49
C VAL A 116 3.55 6.61 -5.55
N LYS A 117 4.14 6.78 -6.74
CA LYS A 117 5.58 6.71 -6.94
C LYS A 117 6.33 7.69 -6.04
N LEU A 118 5.94 8.97 -6.07
CA LEU A 118 6.58 10.01 -5.27
C LEU A 118 6.47 9.72 -3.77
N ARG A 119 5.33 9.25 -3.31
CA ARG A 119 5.14 8.86 -1.92
C ARG A 119 6.02 7.68 -1.51
N LEU A 120 6.11 6.65 -2.35
CA LEU A 120 6.95 5.49 -2.07
C LEU A 120 8.45 5.83 -2.11
N MET A 121 8.88 6.76 -2.98
CA MET A 121 10.27 7.24 -3.06
C MET A 121 10.70 8.04 -1.82
N GLU A 122 9.79 8.47 -0.96
CA GLU A 122 10.15 8.99 0.36
C GLU A 122 10.69 7.90 1.31
N HIS A 123 10.42 6.62 1.04
CA HIS A 123 10.76 5.48 1.91
C HIS A 123 11.68 4.47 1.24
N TYR A 124 11.68 4.40 -0.08
CA TYR A 124 12.49 3.48 -0.86
C TYR A 124 13.44 4.25 -1.79
N PRO A 125 14.62 3.69 -2.11
CA PRO A 125 15.50 4.26 -3.12
C PRO A 125 14.82 4.37 -4.49
N GLU A 126 15.17 5.36 -5.29
CA GLU A 126 14.69 5.52 -6.67
C GLU A 126 14.92 4.28 -7.53
N GLU A 127 16.03 3.60 -7.30
CA GLU A 127 16.48 2.39 -8.01
C GLU A 127 15.83 1.09 -7.47
N GLN A 128 14.91 1.18 -6.50
CA GLN A 128 14.28 0.01 -5.91
C GLN A 128 13.62 -0.86 -6.98
N PRO A 129 13.91 -2.16 -7.03
CA PRO A 129 13.27 -3.06 -7.98
C PRO A 129 11.76 -3.12 -7.79
N CYS A 130 11.05 -3.00 -8.89
CA CYS A 130 9.59 -2.99 -8.93
C CYS A 130 9.10 -3.87 -10.07
N LEU A 131 8.07 -4.66 -9.82
CA LEU A 131 7.31 -5.39 -10.81
C LEU A 131 5.97 -4.68 -11.00
N VAL A 132 5.57 -4.39 -12.23
CA VAL A 132 4.29 -3.74 -12.50
C VAL A 132 3.53 -4.53 -13.56
N SER A 133 2.25 -4.79 -13.31
CA SER A 133 1.34 -5.38 -14.29
C SER A 133 0.64 -4.27 -15.08
N ASP A 134 0.68 -4.38 -16.40
CA ASP A 134 -0.10 -3.52 -17.28
C ASP A 134 -1.58 -3.98 -17.36
N PRO A 135 -2.47 -3.21 -18.01
CA PRO A 135 -3.88 -3.55 -18.16
C PRO A 135 -4.16 -4.91 -18.82
N ASP A 136 -3.22 -5.44 -19.58
CA ASP A 136 -3.34 -6.72 -20.26
C ASP A 136 -2.78 -7.88 -19.40
N GLY A 137 -2.32 -7.58 -18.16
CA GLY A 137 -1.78 -8.54 -17.21
C GLY A 137 -0.32 -8.94 -17.47
N LYS A 138 0.36 -8.25 -18.37
CA LYS A 138 1.79 -8.49 -18.61
C LYS A 138 2.61 -7.80 -17.52
N ILE A 139 3.56 -8.54 -16.95
CA ILE A 139 4.43 -8.06 -15.89
C ILE A 139 5.71 -7.49 -16.48
N HIS A 140 6.06 -6.28 -16.07
CA HIS A 140 7.26 -5.56 -16.42
C HIS A 140 8.15 -5.41 -15.19
N SER A 141 9.45 -5.67 -15.33
CA SER A 141 10.44 -5.41 -14.28
C SER A 141 11.07 -4.05 -14.54
N ILE A 142 10.90 -3.14 -13.61
CA ILE A 142 11.34 -1.74 -13.71
C ILE A 142 11.95 -1.28 -12.39
N LYS A 143 12.45 -0.04 -12.35
CA LYS A 143 12.82 0.66 -11.13
C LYS A 143 11.63 1.47 -10.61
N LEU A 144 11.57 1.72 -9.30
CA LEU A 144 10.48 2.50 -8.70
C LEU A 144 10.33 3.89 -9.36
N MET A 145 11.45 4.55 -9.69
CA MET A 145 11.45 5.84 -10.39
C MET A 145 10.76 5.79 -11.77
N GLU A 146 10.55 4.62 -12.33
CA GLU A 146 9.92 4.39 -13.64
C GLU A 146 8.46 3.95 -13.54
N LEU A 147 7.91 3.85 -12.33
CA LEU A 147 6.59 3.29 -12.07
C LEU A 147 5.48 3.94 -12.90
N ASP A 148 5.56 5.24 -13.20
CA ASP A 148 4.59 6.03 -13.97
C ASP A 148 4.89 6.11 -15.46
N ARG A 149 5.80 5.26 -15.99
CA ARG A 149 6.26 5.31 -17.40
C ARG A 149 5.64 4.27 -18.30
N LEU A 150 4.71 3.43 -17.80
CA LEU A 150 3.97 2.54 -18.67
C LEU A 150 3.08 3.35 -19.62
N GLU A 151 2.82 2.78 -20.77
CA GLU A 151 1.98 3.41 -21.80
C GLU A 151 0.52 3.58 -21.34
N ARG A 152 0.00 2.58 -20.62
CA ARG A 152 -1.39 2.55 -20.14
C ARG A 152 -1.48 2.05 -18.71
N TYR A 153 -2.49 2.56 -18.00
CA TYR A 153 -2.91 2.14 -16.66
C TYR A 153 -4.41 2.01 -16.61
N ASN A 154 -4.92 1.17 -15.74
CA ASN A 154 -6.32 1.07 -15.35
C ASN A 154 -6.44 0.39 -13.98
N HIS A 155 -7.67 0.22 -13.49
CA HIS A 155 -7.97 -0.43 -12.19
C HIS A 155 -7.44 -1.87 -12.04
N LEU A 156 -6.98 -2.52 -13.10
CA LEU A 156 -6.31 -3.82 -13.05
C LEU A 156 -4.79 -3.72 -12.93
N SER A 157 -4.24 -2.52 -13.12
CA SER A 157 -2.78 -2.31 -13.01
C SER A 157 -2.36 -2.31 -11.57
N CYS A 158 -1.33 -3.11 -11.26
CA CYS A 158 -0.80 -3.30 -9.92
C CYS A 158 0.72 -3.25 -9.95
N ALA A 159 1.35 -2.94 -8.83
CA ALA A 159 2.81 -2.98 -8.71
C ALA A 159 3.23 -3.71 -7.44
N LEU A 160 4.34 -4.42 -7.50
CA LEU A 160 5.01 -5.03 -6.36
C LEU A 160 6.38 -4.38 -6.19
N ILE A 161 6.55 -3.59 -5.16
CA ILE A 161 7.84 -3.04 -4.75
C ILE A 161 8.50 -4.08 -3.84
N THR A 162 9.72 -4.48 -4.18
CA THR A 162 10.46 -5.47 -3.38
C THR A 162 10.84 -4.90 -2.03
N ALA A 163 11.05 -5.76 -1.03
CA ALA A 163 11.57 -5.33 0.27
C ALA A 163 12.96 -4.70 0.14
N GLN A 164 13.25 -3.71 0.99
CA GLN A 164 14.56 -3.06 1.13
C GLN A 164 15.02 -3.15 2.58
N PRO A 165 15.61 -4.28 2.99
CA PRO A 165 16.03 -4.47 4.37
C PRO A 165 17.35 -3.75 4.72
N ALA A 166 18.07 -3.22 3.75
CA ALA A 166 19.33 -2.52 3.97
C ALA A 166 19.09 -1.09 4.45
N LEU A 167 19.31 -0.82 5.75
CA LEU A 167 19.09 0.49 6.37
C LEU A 167 19.90 1.62 5.70
N ASP A 168 21.12 1.35 5.27
CA ASP A 168 22.01 2.30 4.61
C ASP A 168 21.53 2.78 3.22
N ARG A 169 20.45 2.19 2.72
CA ARG A 169 19.85 2.53 1.42
C ARG A 169 18.50 3.21 1.51
N LEU A 170 18.03 3.47 2.73
CA LEU A 170 16.77 4.18 2.94
C LEU A 170 16.98 5.68 2.87
N GLU A 171 16.05 6.39 2.22
CA GLU A 171 16.08 7.85 2.12
C GLU A 171 15.62 8.54 3.42
N ARG A 172 14.74 7.88 4.17
CA ARG A 172 14.21 8.38 5.44
C ARG A 172 14.20 7.30 6.52
N TYR A 173 14.43 7.73 7.74
CA TYR A 173 14.42 6.89 8.92
C TYR A 173 13.28 7.31 9.85
N GLY A 174 12.38 6.38 10.17
CA GLY A 174 11.35 6.56 11.18
C GLY A 174 11.66 5.76 12.46
N TYR A 175 10.76 5.82 13.42
CA TYR A 175 10.89 5.13 14.72
C TYR A 175 11.16 3.62 14.59
N ARG A 176 10.58 2.96 13.60
CA ARG A 176 10.82 1.51 13.35
C ARG A 176 12.28 1.24 13.02
N HIS A 177 12.89 2.10 12.20
CA HIS A 177 14.29 1.96 11.81
C HIS A 177 15.22 2.20 12.99
N LEU A 178 14.94 3.20 13.85
CA LEU A 178 15.66 3.41 15.10
C LEU A 178 15.58 2.16 16.00
N ASN A 179 14.38 1.63 16.22
CA ASN A 179 14.19 0.42 17.03
C ASN A 179 14.98 -0.78 16.45
N ARG A 180 14.99 -0.93 15.12
CA ARG A 180 15.75 -1.97 14.44
C ARG A 180 17.24 -1.79 14.60
N MET A 181 17.77 -0.57 14.46
CA MET A 181 19.19 -0.27 14.71
C MET A 181 19.57 -0.59 16.16
N MET A 182 18.75 -0.17 17.13
CA MET A 182 18.98 -0.47 18.54
C MET A 182 19.02 -1.98 18.81
N ARG A 183 18.09 -2.74 18.23
CA ARG A 183 18.11 -4.21 18.33
C ARG A 183 19.37 -4.81 17.71
N ARG A 184 19.77 -4.32 16.55
CA ARG A 184 20.98 -4.79 15.87
C ARG A 184 22.26 -4.55 16.70
N LEU A 185 22.34 -3.43 17.42
CA LEU A 185 23.46 -3.16 18.34
C LEU A 185 23.52 -4.15 19.49
N LEU A 186 22.36 -4.69 19.93
CA LEU A 186 22.26 -5.66 21.02
C LEU A 186 22.38 -7.13 20.57
N ASP A 187 22.42 -7.41 19.26
CA ASP A 187 22.60 -8.77 18.73
C ASP A 187 23.94 -9.40 19.19
N ALA A 188 24.06 -10.73 19.08
CA ALA A 188 25.25 -11.47 19.52
C ALA A 188 26.56 -10.99 18.87
N ASP A 189 26.46 -10.52 17.61
CA ASP A 189 27.53 -9.93 16.80
C ASP A 189 27.42 -8.40 16.70
N GLY A 190 26.57 -7.77 17.54
CA GLY A 190 26.37 -6.34 17.61
C GLY A 190 27.48 -5.60 18.39
N CYS A 191 27.19 -4.37 18.82
CA CYS A 191 28.17 -3.53 19.51
C CYS A 191 28.52 -4.09 20.92
N PRO A 192 29.78 -4.42 21.20
CA PRO A 192 30.17 -4.91 22.50
C PRO A 192 29.93 -3.92 23.64
N TRP A 193 30.05 -2.62 23.36
CA TRP A 193 29.82 -1.55 24.33
C TRP A 193 28.34 -1.49 24.73
N ASP A 194 27.40 -1.43 23.75
CA ASP A 194 25.96 -1.38 24.02
C ASP A 194 25.48 -2.63 24.80
N ARG A 195 26.02 -3.79 24.45
CA ARG A 195 25.68 -5.07 25.11
C ARG A 195 26.16 -5.16 26.55
N ALA A 196 27.19 -4.40 26.91
CA ALA A 196 27.74 -4.35 28.27
C ALA A 196 26.98 -3.39 29.19
N GLN A 197 26.10 -2.53 28.62
CA GLN A 197 25.36 -1.52 29.39
C GLN A 197 24.29 -2.15 30.28
N THR A 198 24.14 -1.57 31.47
CA THR A 198 23.05 -1.81 32.42
C THR A 198 22.35 -0.51 32.73
N HIS A 199 21.19 -0.57 33.38
CA HIS A 199 20.51 0.65 33.83
C HIS A 199 21.39 1.52 34.75
N GLU A 200 22.27 0.89 35.55
CA GLU A 200 23.21 1.57 36.44
C GLU A 200 24.30 2.29 35.67
N THR A 201 24.89 1.63 34.63
CA THR A 201 25.97 2.23 33.84
C THR A 201 25.46 3.34 32.92
N LEU A 202 24.19 3.32 32.54
CA LEU A 202 23.56 4.36 31.70
C LEU A 202 23.10 5.61 32.48
N LYS A 203 22.94 5.53 33.82
CA LYS A 203 22.51 6.69 34.63
C LYS A 203 23.34 7.96 34.44
N PRO A 204 24.71 7.88 34.48
CA PRO A 204 25.54 9.09 34.28
C PRO A 204 25.28 9.74 32.93
N TYR A 205 25.24 8.97 31.87
CA TYR A 205 24.98 9.49 30.50
C TYR A 205 23.61 10.14 30.39
N LEU A 206 22.56 9.51 30.91
CA LEU A 206 21.21 10.12 30.90
C LEU A 206 21.17 11.48 31.62
N VAL A 207 21.94 11.62 32.71
CA VAL A 207 22.01 12.90 33.44
C VAL A 207 22.78 13.94 32.64
N GLU A 208 23.88 13.54 31.99
CA GLU A 208 24.72 14.40 31.15
C GLU A 208 23.90 14.94 29.98
N GLU A 209 23.29 14.08 29.17
CA GLU A 209 22.42 14.46 28.03
C GLU A 209 21.26 15.38 28.47
N ALA A 210 20.62 15.07 29.61
CA ALA A 210 19.56 15.92 30.14
C ALA A 210 20.04 17.35 30.47
N TYR A 211 21.26 17.50 30.99
CA TYR A 211 21.82 18.83 31.26
C TYR A 211 22.24 19.54 29.99
N GLU A 212 22.73 18.84 28.97
CA GLU A 212 23.10 19.41 27.67
C GLU A 212 21.87 19.93 26.92
N VAL A 213 20.76 19.18 26.91
CA VAL A 213 19.45 19.68 26.44
C VAL A 213 19.01 20.95 27.17
N LEU A 214 19.08 20.97 28.52
CA LEU A 214 18.69 22.15 29.31
C LEU A 214 19.57 23.37 29.00
N ASP A 215 20.90 23.17 28.88
CA ASP A 215 21.85 24.22 28.55
C ASP A 215 21.61 24.80 27.14
N ALA A 216 21.29 23.95 26.16
CA ALA A 216 20.92 24.36 24.82
C ALA A 216 19.63 25.20 24.81
N ILE A 217 18.60 24.80 25.60
CA ILE A 217 17.37 25.56 25.77
C ILE A 217 17.66 26.92 26.44
N ASP A 218 18.43 26.93 27.52
CA ASP A 218 18.74 28.16 28.28
C ASP A 218 19.54 29.17 27.42
N ARG A 219 20.34 28.70 26.47
CA ARG A 219 21.07 29.52 25.50
C ARG A 219 20.29 29.91 24.25
N ASP A 220 19.05 29.38 24.09
CA ASP A 220 18.24 29.53 22.86
C ASP A 220 19.00 29.06 21.60
N ASP A 221 19.81 28.00 21.77
CA ASP A 221 20.65 27.42 20.72
C ASP A 221 19.95 26.20 20.11
N MET A 222 19.20 26.47 19.02
CA MET A 222 18.40 25.45 18.34
C MET A 222 19.25 24.40 17.62
N ASP A 223 20.45 24.77 17.18
CA ASP A 223 21.35 23.81 16.51
C ASP A 223 21.92 22.82 17.55
N ALA A 224 22.39 23.31 18.69
CA ALA A 224 22.81 22.45 19.79
C ALA A 224 21.65 21.56 20.31
N LEU A 225 20.43 22.13 20.47
CA LEU A 225 19.25 21.36 20.89
C LEU A 225 18.88 20.26 19.91
N TYR A 226 19.17 20.43 18.62
CA TYR A 226 18.94 19.39 17.61
C TYR A 226 19.97 18.26 17.70
N ASP A 227 21.19 18.54 18.10
CA ASP A 227 22.27 17.57 18.22
C ASP A 227 22.13 16.69 19.48
N GLU A 228 21.47 17.18 20.55
CA GLU A 228 21.14 16.47 21.79
C GLU A 228 19.81 15.69 21.71
#